data_dbf5a8818ff56d4c583431c103d19f60
#
_entry.id   dbf5a8818ff56d4c583431c103d19f60
#
_cell.length_a   1.000
_cell.length_b   1.000
_cell.length_c   1.000
_cell.angle_alpha   90.00
_cell.angle_beta   90.00
_cell.angle_gamma   90.00
#
_symmetry.space_group_name_H-M   'P 1'
#
loop_
_entity.id
_entity.type
_entity.pdbx_description
1 polymer ?
#
loop_
_entity_poly.entity_id
_entity_poly.type
_entity_poly.pdbx_seq_one_letter_code
_entity_poly.pdbx_strand_id
1 'polypeptide(L)'
;MLFIRRYWTYLTLASLYSVLLVFRLRGAIFRLSPDASYDIFADARNHPFSSIFSFADGYLSVLPRIMAHIIVIAPIEYTAIFSSSFTSLFWILAGLTVYFCAKEIVGSWQWSILASLIVVLVPSARESSLGNIGNVRWQLFIILAVAGSSPYFVSKFSKLLILIALITGFSHPLAIIATIPIVFQFLNAAAPMRNDLKRPLLAV
;
A
#
# COMPACT_ATOMS: atom_id res chain seq x y z
N MET A 1 10.05 27.42 -9.13
CA MET A 1 8.64 27.56 -8.70
C MET A 1 7.80 26.29 -8.91
N LEU A 2 7.85 25.59 -10.04
CA LEU A 2 7.06 24.37 -10.31
C LEU A 2 7.32 23.23 -9.29
N PHE A 3 8.55 23.05 -8.83
CA PHE A 3 8.94 22.01 -7.89
C PHE A 3 8.26 22.20 -6.52
N ILE A 4 8.26 23.41 -5.98
CA ILE A 4 7.63 23.76 -4.70
C ILE A 4 6.11 23.53 -4.77
N ARG A 5 5.45 23.95 -5.87
CA ARG A 5 4.00 23.78 -6.05
C ARG A 5 3.57 22.32 -6.04
N ARG A 6 4.43 21.43 -6.55
CA ARG A 6 4.17 19.99 -6.57
C ARG A 6 4.17 19.36 -5.17
N TYR A 7 5.12 19.75 -4.30
CA TYR A 7 5.16 19.26 -2.91
C TYR A 7 3.97 19.73 -2.10
N TRP A 8 3.51 20.97 -2.28
CA TRP A 8 2.33 21.47 -1.58
C TRP A 8 1.07 20.65 -1.88
N THR A 9 0.88 20.25 -3.13
CA THR A 9 -0.27 19.39 -3.48
C THR A 9 -0.24 18.06 -2.70
N TYR A 10 0.92 17.45 -2.55
CA TYR A 10 1.04 16.18 -1.82
C TYR A 10 0.84 16.34 -0.33
N LEU A 11 1.40 17.37 0.26
CA LEU A 11 1.20 17.69 1.67
C LEU A 11 -0.27 17.99 1.96
N THR A 12 -0.93 18.76 1.10
CA THR A 12 -2.36 19.06 1.24
C THR A 12 -3.22 17.79 1.16
N LEU A 13 -2.95 16.91 0.19
CA LEU A 13 -3.68 15.65 0.07
C LEU A 13 -3.40 14.71 1.24
N ALA A 14 -2.14 14.58 1.66
CA ALA A 14 -1.80 13.77 2.82
C ALA A 14 -2.48 14.29 4.10
N SER A 15 -2.50 15.61 4.30
CA SER A 15 -3.20 16.24 5.42
C SER A 15 -4.70 15.99 5.36
N LEU A 16 -5.32 16.14 4.18
CA LEU A 16 -6.74 15.84 3.97
C LEU A 16 -7.04 14.38 4.31
N TYR A 17 -6.24 13.44 3.80
CA TYR A 17 -6.44 12.02 4.08
C TYR A 17 -6.24 11.70 5.56
N SER A 18 -5.26 12.34 6.22
CA SER A 18 -5.06 12.19 7.67
C SER A 18 -6.28 12.63 8.46
N VAL A 19 -6.85 13.79 8.13
CA VAL A 19 -8.07 14.29 8.78
C VAL A 19 -9.23 13.33 8.57
N LEU A 20 -9.46 12.88 7.33
CA LEU A 20 -10.54 11.94 7.03
C LEU A 20 -10.37 10.60 7.75
N LEU A 21 -9.15 10.08 7.85
CA LEU A 21 -8.86 8.85 8.58
C LEU A 21 -9.04 9.01 10.08
N VAL A 22 -8.66 10.15 10.67
CA VAL A 22 -8.92 10.44 12.09
C VAL A 22 -10.41 10.44 12.38
N PHE A 23 -11.23 11.07 11.53
CA PHE A 23 -12.69 11.02 11.67
C PHE A 23 -13.23 9.60 11.56
N ARG A 24 -12.73 8.78 10.65
CA ARG A 24 -13.16 7.38 10.48
C ARG A 24 -12.71 6.47 11.62
N LEU A 25 -11.53 6.72 12.18
CA LEU A 25 -10.96 5.93 13.28
C LEU A 25 -11.45 6.39 14.66
N ARG A 26 -12.29 7.42 14.74
CA ARG A 26 -12.69 8.06 15.99
C ARG A 26 -13.11 7.10 17.11
N GLY A 27 -13.73 5.97 16.78
CA GLY A 27 -14.08 4.93 17.75
C GLY A 27 -13.03 3.84 17.94
N ALA A 28 -12.14 3.64 16.96
CA ALA A 28 -11.22 2.51 16.90
C ALA A 28 -9.77 2.86 17.28
N ILE A 29 -9.41 4.16 17.31
CA ILE A 29 -8.03 4.61 17.52
C ILE A 29 -7.45 4.15 18.87
N PHE A 30 -8.31 3.95 19.87
CA PHE A 30 -7.94 3.51 21.23
C PHE A 30 -8.28 2.04 21.50
N ARG A 31 -8.72 1.30 20.49
CA ARG A 31 -9.12 -0.10 20.64
C ARG A 31 -8.33 -0.99 19.69
N LEU A 32 -7.70 -2.01 20.23
CA LEU A 32 -7.19 -3.10 19.40
C LEU A 32 -8.38 -3.90 18.86
N SER A 33 -8.34 -4.19 17.58
CA SER A 33 -9.30 -5.14 17.01
C SER A 33 -9.12 -6.52 17.68
N PRO A 34 -10.20 -7.19 18.09
CA PRO A 34 -10.12 -8.55 18.62
C PRO A 34 -9.67 -9.58 17.58
N ASP A 35 -9.66 -9.21 16.30
CA ASP A 35 -9.20 -10.09 15.23
C ASP A 35 -7.68 -10.29 15.28
N ALA A 36 -7.10 -10.93 14.28
CA ALA A 36 -5.70 -11.36 14.15
C ALA A 36 -4.60 -10.41 14.68
N SER A 37 -4.91 -9.12 14.93
CA SER A 37 -3.92 -8.19 15.49
C SER A 37 -3.59 -8.49 16.96
N TYR A 38 -4.52 -9.02 17.75
CA TYR A 38 -4.23 -9.36 19.15
C TYR A 38 -3.19 -10.48 19.23
N ASP A 39 -3.36 -11.52 18.44
CA ASP A 39 -2.44 -12.66 18.40
C ASP A 39 -1.07 -12.23 17.88
N ILE A 40 -1.03 -11.39 16.85
CA ILE A 40 0.23 -10.85 16.28
C ILE A 40 1.02 -10.06 17.34
N PHE A 41 0.36 -9.24 18.17
CA PHE A 41 1.02 -8.50 19.24
C PHE A 41 1.44 -9.39 20.41
N ALA A 42 0.61 -10.36 20.79
CA ALA A 42 0.95 -11.33 21.83
C ALA A 42 2.17 -12.16 21.41
N ASP A 43 2.19 -12.65 20.17
CA ASP A 43 3.32 -13.38 19.60
C ASP A 43 4.60 -12.53 19.58
N ALA A 44 4.50 -11.27 19.16
CA ALA A 44 5.65 -10.37 19.09
C ALA A 44 6.27 -10.11 20.48
N ARG A 45 5.45 -10.08 21.54
CA ARG A 45 5.93 -9.92 22.93
C ARG A 45 6.56 -11.19 23.50
N ASN A 46 5.94 -12.33 23.24
CA ASN A 46 6.31 -13.60 23.85
C ASN A 46 7.42 -14.33 23.09
N HIS A 47 7.48 -14.14 21.77
CA HIS A 47 8.37 -14.86 20.86
C HIS A 47 9.09 -13.90 19.90
N PRO A 48 9.98 -13.02 20.40
CA PRO A 48 10.72 -12.10 19.55
C PRO A 48 11.54 -12.87 18.50
N PHE A 49 11.52 -12.38 17.27
CA PHE A 49 12.14 -12.95 16.06
C PHE A 49 11.48 -14.18 15.45
N SER A 50 11.19 -15.24 16.22
CA SER A 50 10.57 -16.45 15.66
C SER A 50 9.16 -16.20 15.16
N SER A 51 8.42 -15.30 15.80
CA SER A 51 7.05 -14.96 15.41
C SER A 51 6.96 -14.22 14.07
N ILE A 52 8.05 -13.60 13.57
CA ILE A 52 8.06 -12.96 12.24
C ILE A 52 7.76 -13.99 11.15
N PHE A 53 8.23 -15.22 11.33
CA PHE A 53 8.08 -16.31 10.37
C PHE A 53 6.97 -17.30 10.74
N SER A 54 6.17 -17.01 11.76
CA SER A 54 5.05 -17.86 12.11
C SER A 54 3.85 -17.60 11.18
N PHE A 55 3.13 -18.68 10.88
CA PHE A 55 1.92 -18.60 10.07
C PHE A 55 0.75 -18.05 10.89
N ALA A 56 -0.02 -17.16 10.28
CA ALA A 56 -1.32 -16.75 10.77
C ALA A 56 -2.31 -16.89 9.62
N ASP A 57 -3.45 -17.50 9.85
CA ASP A 57 -4.48 -17.76 8.84
C ASP A 57 -3.97 -18.52 7.60
N GLY A 58 -2.95 -19.37 7.77
CA GLY A 58 -2.38 -20.18 6.69
C GLY A 58 -1.35 -19.50 5.80
N TYR A 59 -0.91 -18.28 6.13
CA TYR A 59 0.16 -17.55 5.40
C TYR A 59 1.06 -16.75 6.35
N LEU A 60 2.24 -16.40 5.88
CA LEU A 60 3.18 -15.57 6.60
C LEU A 60 2.69 -14.10 6.54
N SER A 61 2.39 -13.50 7.68
CA SER A 61 2.01 -12.08 7.77
C SER A 61 3.24 -11.21 8.05
N VAL A 62 4.28 -11.29 7.21
CA VAL A 62 5.61 -10.73 7.49
C VAL A 62 5.56 -9.25 7.87
N LEU A 63 4.96 -8.39 7.05
CA LEU A 63 4.93 -6.95 7.35
C LEU A 63 4.13 -6.62 8.60
N PRO A 64 2.90 -7.12 8.81
CA PRO A 64 2.18 -6.95 10.07
C PRO A 64 2.98 -7.38 11.29
N ARG A 65 3.73 -8.47 11.19
CA ARG A 65 4.56 -8.98 12.29
C ARG A 65 5.77 -8.11 12.56
N ILE A 66 6.48 -7.63 11.53
CA ILE A 66 7.56 -6.65 11.70
C ILE A 66 7.03 -5.37 12.36
N MET A 67 5.86 -4.89 11.91
CA MET A 67 5.23 -3.72 12.52
C MET A 67 4.86 -3.96 13.99
N ALA A 68 4.34 -5.14 14.31
CA ALA A 68 4.03 -5.51 15.69
C ALA A 68 5.28 -5.48 16.57
N HIS A 69 6.43 -6.01 16.11
CA HIS A 69 7.69 -5.94 16.86
C HIS A 69 8.14 -4.51 17.13
N ILE A 70 7.94 -3.61 16.20
CA ILE A 70 8.24 -2.18 16.41
C ILE A 70 7.27 -1.58 17.44
N ILE A 71 6.00 -1.89 17.34
CA ILE A 71 4.95 -1.33 18.20
C ILE A 71 5.08 -1.82 19.64
N VAL A 72 5.42 -3.11 19.87
CA VAL A 72 5.51 -3.68 21.22
C VAL A 72 6.72 -3.18 22.03
N ILE A 73 7.63 -2.43 21.42
CA ILE A 73 8.68 -1.70 22.14
C ILE A 73 8.06 -0.59 23.01
N ALA A 74 6.94 -0.02 22.56
CA ALA A 74 6.21 0.98 23.33
C ALA A 74 5.36 0.32 24.45
N PRO A 75 5.00 1.09 25.50
CA PRO A 75 4.07 0.64 26.54
C PRO A 75 2.74 0.16 25.92
N ILE A 76 2.10 -0.81 26.61
CA ILE A 76 0.92 -1.50 26.08
C ILE A 76 -0.26 -0.56 25.83
N GLU A 77 -0.35 0.52 26.61
CA GLU A 77 -1.40 1.55 26.51
C GLU A 77 -1.41 2.25 25.16
N TYR A 78 -0.25 2.32 24.50
CA TYR A 78 -0.07 3.00 23.22
C TYR A 78 -0.18 2.04 22.01
N THR A 79 -0.27 0.74 22.24
CA THR A 79 -0.28 -0.26 21.15
C THR A 79 -1.38 0.00 20.13
N ALA A 80 -2.61 0.33 20.60
CA ALA A 80 -3.74 0.63 19.71
C ALA A 80 -3.50 1.89 18.87
N ILE A 81 -2.97 2.95 19.48
CA ILE A 81 -2.68 4.22 18.81
C ILE A 81 -1.61 4.01 17.73
N PHE A 82 -0.52 3.31 18.06
CA PHE A 82 0.53 3.02 17.07
C PHE A 82 0.03 2.12 15.94
N SER A 83 -0.74 1.07 16.25
CA SER A 83 -1.38 0.21 15.24
C SER A 83 -2.23 1.03 14.26
N SER A 84 -3.11 1.86 14.79
CA SER A 84 -3.98 2.73 13.98
C SER A 84 -3.20 3.77 13.18
N SER A 85 -2.13 4.33 13.75
CA SER A 85 -1.26 5.31 13.08
C SER A 85 -0.51 4.69 11.91
N PHE A 86 0.11 3.52 12.10
CA PHE A 86 0.79 2.80 11.03
C PHE A 86 -0.17 2.40 9.91
N THR A 87 -1.33 1.85 10.26
CA THR A 87 -2.34 1.48 9.26
C THR A 87 -2.82 2.70 8.47
N SER A 88 -3.04 3.83 9.16
CA SER A 88 -3.41 5.10 8.52
C SER A 88 -2.35 5.60 7.56
N LEU A 89 -1.06 5.47 7.90
CA LEU A 89 0.03 5.82 7.00
C LEU A 89 -0.04 5.05 5.69
N PHE A 90 -0.29 3.74 5.75
CA PHE A 90 -0.44 2.92 4.54
C PHE A 90 -1.69 3.29 3.72
N TRP A 91 -2.81 3.68 4.36
CA TRP A 91 -3.95 4.22 3.65
C TRP A 91 -3.65 5.54 2.93
N ILE A 92 -2.90 6.45 3.59
CA ILE A 92 -2.44 7.70 2.96
C ILE A 92 -1.55 7.39 1.75
N LEU A 93 -0.59 6.47 1.90
CA LEU A 93 0.28 6.06 0.80
C LEU A 93 -0.50 5.43 -0.36
N ALA A 94 -1.49 4.60 -0.08
CA ALA A 94 -2.36 4.03 -1.10
C ALA A 94 -3.16 5.12 -1.82
N GLY A 95 -3.77 6.05 -1.10
CA GLY A 95 -4.49 7.18 -1.67
C GLY A 95 -3.61 8.07 -2.55
N LEU A 96 -2.40 8.40 -2.09
CA LEU A 96 -1.44 9.17 -2.88
C LEU A 96 -1.01 8.41 -4.14
N THR A 97 -0.75 7.10 -4.05
CA THR A 97 -0.40 6.27 -5.20
C THR A 97 -1.51 6.29 -6.25
N VAL A 98 -2.76 6.11 -5.81
CA VAL A 98 -3.92 6.18 -6.72
C VAL A 98 -4.06 7.57 -7.34
N TYR A 99 -3.88 8.64 -6.56
CA TYR A 99 -3.91 10.00 -7.09
C TYR A 99 -2.89 10.19 -8.21
N PHE A 100 -1.64 9.75 -8.00
CA PHE A 100 -0.58 9.90 -9.00
C PHE A 100 -0.86 9.13 -10.27
N CYS A 101 -1.21 7.85 -10.14
CA CYS A 101 -1.46 7.02 -11.30
C CYS A 101 -2.72 7.46 -12.06
N ALA A 102 -3.79 7.85 -11.34
CA ALA A 102 -4.97 8.39 -11.97
C ALA A 102 -4.68 9.71 -12.72
N LYS A 103 -3.82 10.58 -12.14
CA LYS A 103 -3.43 11.83 -12.80
C LYS A 103 -2.60 11.59 -14.06
N GLU A 104 -1.76 10.56 -14.06
CA GLU A 104 -0.99 10.15 -15.23
C GLU A 104 -1.90 9.66 -16.36
N ILE A 105 -2.91 8.85 -16.02
CA ILE A 105 -3.80 8.19 -16.99
C ILE A 105 -4.88 9.15 -17.49
N VAL A 106 -5.55 9.86 -16.57
CA VAL A 106 -6.74 10.67 -16.87
C VAL A 106 -6.39 12.11 -17.20
N GLY A 107 -5.22 12.61 -16.76
CA GLY A 107 -4.77 14.00 -16.96
C GLY A 107 -5.50 15.04 -16.10
N SER A 108 -6.65 14.70 -15.49
CA SER A 108 -7.47 15.60 -14.70
C SER A 108 -7.17 15.47 -13.21
N TRP A 109 -6.90 16.58 -12.53
CA TRP A 109 -6.64 16.58 -11.10
C TRP A 109 -7.89 16.29 -10.27
N GLN A 110 -9.09 16.74 -10.75
CA GLN A 110 -10.36 16.51 -10.05
C GLN A 110 -10.69 15.02 -9.98
N TRP A 111 -10.63 14.33 -11.13
CA TRP A 111 -10.89 12.90 -11.20
C TRP A 111 -9.84 12.09 -10.44
N SER A 112 -8.59 12.54 -10.42
CA SER A 112 -7.53 11.89 -9.66
C SER A 112 -7.77 12.01 -8.15
N ILE A 113 -8.23 13.18 -7.66
CA ILE A 113 -8.64 13.33 -6.26
C ILE A 113 -9.82 12.43 -5.95
N LEU A 114 -10.85 12.43 -6.79
CA LEU A 114 -12.03 11.58 -6.57
C LEU A 114 -11.65 10.10 -6.47
N ALA A 115 -10.84 9.61 -7.42
CA ALA A 115 -10.35 8.22 -7.39
C ALA A 115 -9.59 7.90 -6.11
N SER A 116 -8.71 8.80 -5.66
CA SER A 116 -7.93 8.59 -4.43
C SER A 116 -8.79 8.67 -3.16
N LEU A 117 -9.78 9.55 -3.14
CA LEU A 117 -10.76 9.64 -2.04
C LEU A 117 -11.60 8.37 -1.92
N ILE A 118 -12.00 7.78 -3.06
CA ILE A 118 -12.70 6.49 -3.04
C ILE A 118 -11.88 5.46 -2.28
N VAL A 119 -10.58 5.34 -2.53
CA VAL A 119 -9.72 4.38 -1.85
C VAL A 119 -9.63 4.66 -0.34
N VAL A 120 -9.49 5.93 0.06
CA VAL A 120 -9.37 6.31 1.47
C VAL A 120 -10.71 6.20 2.20
N LEU A 121 -11.84 6.43 1.51
CA LEU A 121 -13.17 6.49 2.09
C LEU A 121 -13.99 5.22 1.94
N VAL A 122 -13.62 4.32 0.99
CA VAL A 122 -14.36 3.05 0.84
C VAL A 122 -14.42 2.35 2.19
N PRO A 123 -15.60 2.02 2.66
CA PRO A 123 -15.77 1.27 3.89
C PRO A 123 -15.30 -0.16 3.64
N SER A 124 -13.98 -0.35 3.74
CA SER A 124 -13.44 -1.70 3.85
C SER A 124 -13.82 -2.22 5.23
N ALA A 125 -14.98 -2.86 5.33
CA ALA A 125 -15.44 -3.50 6.54
C ALA A 125 -15.43 -2.60 7.81
N ARG A 126 -15.82 -3.16 8.93
CA ARG A 126 -16.01 -2.52 10.25
C ARG A 126 -14.82 -1.61 10.64
N GLU A 127 -15.09 -0.59 11.44
CA GLU A 127 -14.09 0.34 12.01
C GLU A 127 -12.88 -0.38 12.61
N SER A 128 -13.07 -1.58 13.17
CA SER A 128 -12.02 -2.47 13.66
C SER A 128 -11.00 -2.88 12.60
N SER A 129 -11.39 -2.92 11.33
CA SER A 129 -10.48 -3.31 10.24
C SER A 129 -9.55 -2.19 9.80
N LEU A 130 -9.91 -0.92 10.01
CA LEU A 130 -9.12 0.24 9.59
C LEU A 130 -7.86 0.43 10.43
N GLY A 131 -7.95 0.20 11.74
CA GLY A 131 -6.83 0.34 12.67
C GLY A 131 -6.02 -0.94 12.88
N ASN A 132 -6.39 -2.02 12.20
CA ASN A 132 -5.77 -3.32 12.37
C ASN A 132 -4.54 -3.50 11.47
N ILE A 133 -3.36 -3.69 12.06
CA ILE A 133 -2.12 -3.90 11.31
C ILE A 133 -2.16 -5.14 10.43
N GLY A 134 -2.93 -6.17 10.77
CA GLY A 134 -3.12 -7.36 9.94
C GLY A 134 -3.71 -7.03 8.56
N ASN A 135 -4.40 -5.91 8.44
CA ASN A 135 -5.03 -5.45 7.20
C ASN A 135 -4.13 -4.59 6.31
N VAL A 136 -2.91 -4.23 6.74
CA VAL A 136 -1.95 -3.44 5.93
C VAL A 136 -1.64 -4.13 4.59
N ARG A 137 -1.81 -5.43 4.51
CA ARG A 137 -1.72 -6.21 3.27
C ARG A 137 -2.63 -5.69 2.15
N TRP A 138 -3.83 -5.18 2.48
CA TRP A 138 -4.77 -4.66 1.48
C TRP A 138 -4.30 -3.33 0.90
N GLN A 139 -3.75 -2.44 1.72
CA GLN A 139 -3.17 -1.20 1.25
C GLN A 139 -1.95 -1.46 0.36
N LEU A 140 -1.08 -2.39 0.75
CA LEU A 140 0.04 -2.82 -0.09
C LEU A 140 -0.42 -3.42 -1.41
N PHE A 141 -1.49 -4.24 -1.39
CA PHE A 141 -2.08 -4.79 -2.60
C PHE A 141 -2.55 -3.67 -3.55
N ILE A 142 -3.25 -2.65 -3.04
CA ILE A 142 -3.70 -1.50 -3.83
C ILE A 142 -2.49 -0.73 -4.39
N ILE A 143 -1.50 -0.42 -3.54
CA ILE A 143 -0.28 0.28 -3.96
C ILE A 143 0.41 -0.49 -5.09
N LEU A 144 0.59 -1.79 -4.93
CA LEU A 144 1.29 -2.64 -5.87
C LEU A 144 0.55 -2.74 -7.21
N ALA A 145 -0.77 -3.00 -7.19
CA ALA A 145 -1.58 -3.13 -8.38
C ALA A 145 -1.64 -1.82 -9.17
N VAL A 146 -1.85 -0.70 -8.48
CA VAL A 146 -2.01 0.62 -9.10
C VAL A 146 -0.67 1.16 -9.58
N ALA A 147 0.39 1.14 -8.76
CA ALA A 147 1.71 1.59 -9.17
C ALA A 147 2.30 0.70 -10.26
N GLY A 148 2.04 -0.61 -10.20
CA GLY A 148 2.44 -1.57 -11.24
C GLY A 148 1.75 -1.33 -12.59
N SER A 149 0.60 -0.69 -12.61
CA SER A 149 -0.11 -0.32 -13.84
C SER A 149 0.43 0.96 -14.49
N SER A 150 1.26 1.75 -13.78
CA SER A 150 1.82 2.99 -14.28
C SER A 150 3.21 2.76 -14.88
N PRO A 151 3.42 3.02 -16.19
CA PRO A 151 4.74 2.92 -16.83
C PRO A 151 5.80 3.80 -16.14
N TYR A 152 5.40 4.98 -15.66
CA TYR A 152 6.29 5.89 -14.94
C TYR A 152 6.80 5.28 -13.63
N PHE A 153 5.89 4.71 -12.80
CA PHE A 153 6.30 4.09 -11.55
C PHE A 153 7.17 2.86 -11.78
N VAL A 154 6.84 2.03 -12.75
CA VAL A 154 7.63 0.82 -13.06
C VAL A 154 9.03 1.21 -13.56
N SER A 155 9.16 2.22 -14.42
CA SER A 155 10.47 2.64 -14.92
C SER A 155 11.34 3.28 -13.83
N LYS A 156 10.75 4.10 -12.96
CA LYS A 156 11.48 4.89 -11.96
C LYS A 156 11.71 4.16 -10.64
N PHE A 157 10.77 3.30 -10.22
CA PHE A 157 10.74 2.69 -8.91
C PHE A 157 10.70 1.16 -8.96
N SER A 158 11.19 0.54 -10.03
CA SER A 158 11.15 -0.91 -10.24
C SER A 158 11.68 -1.71 -9.04
N LYS A 159 12.83 -1.34 -8.49
CA LYS A 159 13.41 -2.03 -7.32
C LYS A 159 12.50 -1.96 -6.10
N LEU A 160 11.90 -0.79 -5.86
CA LEU A 160 10.96 -0.62 -4.74
C LEU A 160 9.68 -1.43 -4.97
N LEU A 161 9.15 -1.45 -6.18
CA LEU A 161 7.97 -2.24 -6.51
C LEU A 161 8.23 -3.75 -6.37
N ILE A 162 9.42 -4.22 -6.76
CA ILE A 162 9.81 -5.62 -6.54
C ILE A 162 9.90 -5.92 -5.04
N LEU A 163 10.49 -5.04 -4.24
CA LEU A 163 10.56 -5.21 -2.80
C LEU A 163 9.14 -5.25 -2.17
N ILE A 164 8.26 -4.33 -2.56
CA ILE A 164 6.87 -4.33 -2.11
C ILE A 164 6.15 -5.61 -2.55
N ALA A 165 6.39 -6.08 -3.77
CA ALA A 165 5.81 -7.32 -4.30
C ALA A 165 6.24 -8.55 -3.46
N LEU A 166 7.52 -8.64 -3.11
CA LEU A 166 8.02 -9.70 -2.25
C LEU A 166 7.39 -9.65 -0.85
N ILE A 167 7.41 -8.48 -0.21
CA ILE A 167 6.80 -8.30 1.13
C ILE A 167 5.30 -8.63 1.09
N THR A 168 4.59 -8.16 0.08
CA THR A 168 3.16 -8.41 -0.08
C THR A 168 2.90 -9.89 -0.38
N GLY A 169 3.74 -10.53 -1.20
CA GLY A 169 3.66 -11.95 -1.53
C GLY A 169 3.80 -12.85 -0.30
N PHE A 170 4.75 -12.53 0.57
CA PHE A 170 4.91 -13.22 1.86
C PHE A 170 3.82 -12.87 2.88
N SER A 171 3.05 -11.81 2.65
CA SER A 171 2.00 -11.39 3.57
C SER A 171 0.59 -11.80 3.13
N HIS A 172 0.38 -12.13 1.85
CA HIS A 172 -0.93 -12.53 1.35
C HIS A 172 -0.86 -13.24 -0.02
N PRO A 173 -1.55 -14.38 -0.20
CA PRO A 173 -1.49 -15.16 -1.45
C PRO A 173 -2.04 -14.39 -2.68
N LEU A 174 -3.00 -13.48 -2.50
CA LEU A 174 -3.53 -12.65 -3.59
C LEU A 174 -2.52 -11.62 -4.14
N ALA A 175 -1.37 -11.43 -3.48
CA ALA A 175 -0.33 -10.53 -3.97
C ALA A 175 0.17 -10.91 -5.37
N ILE A 176 0.12 -12.20 -5.73
CA ILE A 176 0.45 -12.68 -7.08
C ILE A 176 -0.39 -11.94 -8.13
N ILE A 177 -1.68 -11.75 -7.87
CA ILE A 177 -2.58 -11.02 -8.78
C ILE A 177 -2.14 -9.56 -8.91
N ALA A 178 -1.75 -8.92 -7.81
CA ALA A 178 -1.27 -7.52 -7.81
C ALA A 178 0.06 -7.34 -8.55
N THR A 179 0.85 -8.40 -8.76
CA THR A 179 2.10 -8.34 -9.52
C THR A 179 1.89 -8.41 -11.04
N ILE A 180 0.75 -8.90 -11.51
CA ILE A 180 0.45 -9.03 -12.95
C ILE A 180 0.69 -7.74 -13.73
N PRO A 181 0.20 -6.56 -13.30
CA PRO A 181 0.46 -5.30 -14.00
C PRO A 181 1.95 -4.97 -14.13
N ILE A 182 2.74 -5.26 -13.08
CA ILE A 182 4.19 -5.02 -13.08
C ILE A 182 4.86 -5.91 -14.14
N VAL A 183 4.56 -7.20 -14.14
CA VAL A 183 5.09 -8.14 -15.11
C VAL A 183 4.73 -7.71 -16.53
N PHE A 184 3.48 -7.32 -16.77
CA PHE A 184 3.02 -6.83 -18.05
C PHE A 184 3.80 -5.59 -18.52
N GLN A 185 4.07 -4.63 -17.64
CA GLN A 185 4.86 -3.45 -17.97
C GLN A 185 6.33 -3.81 -18.29
N PHE A 186 6.94 -4.74 -17.55
CA PHE A 186 8.30 -5.22 -17.88
C PHE A 186 8.36 -5.92 -19.22
N LEU A 187 7.37 -6.76 -19.55
CA LEU A 187 7.30 -7.43 -20.84
C LEU A 187 7.11 -6.42 -21.98
N ASN A 188 6.27 -5.41 -21.80
CA ASN A 188 6.08 -4.34 -22.78
C ASN A 188 7.33 -3.46 -22.93
N ALA A 189 8.04 -3.17 -21.86
CA ALA A 189 9.29 -2.41 -21.92
C ALA A 189 10.42 -3.20 -22.62
N ALA A 190 10.41 -4.51 -22.53
CA ALA A 190 11.34 -5.40 -23.22
C ALA A 190 10.98 -5.62 -24.72
N ALA A 191 9.74 -5.26 -25.12
CA ALA A 191 9.24 -5.46 -26.49
C ALA A 191 9.75 -4.47 -27.58
N PRO A 192 10.28 -3.26 -27.28
CA PRO A 192 10.72 -2.33 -28.33
C PRO A 192 11.83 -2.89 -29.24
N MET A 193 12.67 -3.79 -28.77
CA MET A 193 13.67 -4.45 -29.62
C MET A 193 13.07 -5.35 -30.71
N ARG A 194 11.80 -5.71 -30.62
CA ARG A 194 11.15 -6.62 -31.57
C ARG A 194 10.43 -5.86 -32.70
N ASN A 195 10.07 -4.59 -32.49
CA ASN A 195 9.35 -3.79 -33.48
C ASN A 195 10.26 -3.07 -34.48
N ASP A 196 11.53 -2.80 -34.13
CA ASP A 196 12.50 -2.26 -35.08
C ASP A 196 12.91 -3.26 -36.16
N LEU A 197 12.72 -4.56 -35.93
CA LEU A 197 12.93 -5.62 -36.92
C LEU A 197 11.77 -5.77 -37.93
N LYS A 198 10.63 -5.07 -37.71
CA LYS A 198 9.48 -5.14 -38.63
C LYS A 198 9.24 -3.88 -39.44
N ARG A 199 10.15 -2.90 -39.39
CA ARG A 199 10.14 -1.71 -40.24
C ARG A 199 11.21 -1.75 -41.32
N PRO A 200 11.20 -2.73 -42.20
CA PRO A 200 11.51 -2.37 -43.58
C PRO A 200 10.53 -3.10 -44.49
N LEU A 201 9.99 -2.46 -45.47
CA LEU A 201 9.35 -3.00 -46.67
C LEU A 201 7.99 -2.40 -47.05
N LEU A 202 7.65 -1.22 -46.55
CA LEU A 202 6.54 -0.47 -47.14
C LEU A 202 6.91 1.00 -47.37
N ALA A 203 8.09 1.21 -47.99
CA ALA A 203 8.49 2.48 -48.56
C ALA A 203 9.08 2.19 -49.96
N VAL A 204 8.23 1.90 -50.92
CA VAL A 204 8.42 2.12 -52.35
C VAL A 204 7.11 2.56 -52.94
#